data_36a8429080e7cda3ebd88c1367d5bffa
#
_entry.id   36a8429080e7cda3ebd88c1367d5bffa
#
_cell.length_a   1.000
_cell.length_b   1.000
_cell.length_c   1.000
_cell.angle_alpha   90.00
_cell.angle_beta   90.00
_cell.angle_gamma   90.00
#
_symmetry.space_group_name_H-M   'P 1'
#
loop_
_entity.id
_entity.type
_entity.pdbx_description
1 polymer ?
#
loop_
_entity_poly.entity_id
_entity_poly.type
_entity_poly.pdbx_seq_one_letter_code
_entity_poly.pdbx_strand_id
1 'polypeptide(L)'
;MSDKCKQLHEQLEILRLIKYPFELKDLPKNGIYFFYEIGENWGHGGNKERVVRIGSHRQGNFRSRISEHFLLNEKKMDFNKDKPKPSDRSIFRKNIGRALLWRDGDEYCSIWEIDFTTKANKDAYGHLRDIDKEKVIETEITRIIRENFSFRYVAVDDEAARIGKDGLEKEYIRVVSGCSECRPSENWLGQFSPVDKIRDSGLWLVQY
;
A
#
# COMPACT_ATOMS: atom_id res chain seq x y z
N MET A 1 24.33 -1.79 -1.00
CA MET A 1 22.85 -1.80 -0.96
C MET A 1 22.27 -1.79 -2.38
N SER A 2 22.74 -0.91 -3.25
CA SER A 2 22.28 -0.82 -4.66
C SER A 2 22.34 -2.14 -5.44
N ASP A 3 23.44 -2.90 -5.37
CA ASP A 3 23.55 -4.19 -6.07
C ASP A 3 22.49 -5.21 -5.60
N LYS A 4 22.22 -5.28 -4.29
CA LYS A 4 21.16 -6.16 -3.76
C LYS A 4 19.78 -5.73 -4.22
N CYS A 5 19.53 -4.41 -4.29
CA CYS A 5 18.29 -3.88 -4.80
C CYS A 5 18.11 -4.20 -6.30
N LYS A 6 19.15 -4.04 -7.08
CA LYS A 6 19.16 -4.42 -8.50
C LYS A 6 18.84 -5.92 -8.68
N GLN A 7 19.57 -6.79 -7.97
CA GLN A 7 19.32 -8.24 -8.01
C GLN A 7 17.90 -8.61 -7.62
N LEU A 8 17.35 -7.98 -6.58
CA LEU A 8 15.97 -8.21 -6.16
C LEU A 8 14.99 -7.84 -7.28
N HIS A 9 15.13 -6.66 -7.88
CA HIS A 9 14.26 -6.26 -8.99
C HIS A 9 14.39 -7.20 -10.19
N GLU A 10 15.61 -7.62 -10.56
CA GLU A 10 15.85 -8.58 -11.65
C GLU A 10 15.18 -9.93 -11.38
N GLN A 11 15.25 -10.43 -10.14
CA GLN A 11 14.57 -11.68 -9.75
C GLN A 11 13.05 -11.53 -9.78
N LEU A 12 12.52 -10.39 -9.36
CA LEU A 12 11.08 -10.13 -9.39
C LEU A 12 10.56 -10.01 -10.84
N GLU A 13 11.36 -9.52 -11.78
CA GLU A 13 10.95 -9.40 -13.19
C GLU A 13 10.62 -10.75 -13.86
N ILE A 14 11.17 -11.86 -13.38
CA ILE A 14 10.85 -13.21 -13.86
C ILE A 14 9.43 -13.63 -13.47
N LEU A 15 8.88 -13.04 -12.39
CA LEU A 15 7.57 -13.37 -11.87
C LEU A 15 6.47 -12.67 -12.68
N ARG A 16 5.30 -13.33 -12.77
CA ARG A 16 4.13 -12.75 -13.42
C ARG A 16 3.71 -11.43 -12.77
N LEU A 17 3.61 -10.37 -13.56
CA LEU A 17 3.00 -9.11 -13.15
C LEU A 17 1.48 -9.22 -13.18
N ILE A 18 0.84 -8.85 -12.08
CA ILE A 18 -0.62 -8.90 -11.93
C ILE A 18 -1.14 -7.46 -11.90
N LYS A 19 -2.13 -7.19 -12.77
CA LYS A 19 -2.85 -5.92 -12.87
C LYS A 19 -4.35 -6.15 -12.62
N TYR A 20 -5.03 -5.14 -12.14
CA TYR A 20 -6.49 -5.16 -12.03
C TYR A 20 -7.12 -5.14 -13.45
N PRO A 21 -8.19 -5.94 -13.74
CA PRO A 21 -8.83 -6.89 -12.84
C PRO A 21 -8.11 -8.26 -12.78
N PHE A 22 -8.21 -8.94 -11.64
CA PHE A 22 -7.67 -10.28 -11.42
C PHE A 22 -8.56 -11.09 -10.47
N GLU A 23 -8.39 -12.42 -10.47
CA GLU A 23 -9.16 -13.33 -9.63
C GLU A 23 -8.37 -13.70 -8.36
N LEU A 24 -8.99 -13.54 -7.18
CA LEU A 24 -8.36 -13.90 -5.90
C LEU A 24 -7.99 -15.38 -5.79
N LYS A 25 -8.76 -16.27 -6.47
CA LYS A 25 -8.49 -17.72 -6.45
C LYS A 25 -7.12 -18.09 -7.04
N ASP A 26 -6.61 -17.26 -7.95
CA ASP A 26 -5.33 -17.48 -8.63
C ASP A 26 -4.11 -17.03 -7.80
N LEU A 27 -4.35 -16.38 -6.66
CA LEU A 27 -3.32 -15.95 -5.74
C LEU A 27 -3.01 -17.02 -4.69
N PRO A 28 -1.81 -17.05 -4.09
CA PRO A 28 -1.47 -17.97 -3.01
C PRO A 28 -2.24 -17.62 -1.73
N LYS A 29 -2.22 -18.53 -0.76
CA LYS A 29 -2.74 -18.27 0.59
C LYS A 29 -1.77 -17.44 1.41
N ASN A 30 -0.46 -17.61 1.17
CA ASN A 30 0.63 -16.98 1.90
C ASN A 30 1.67 -16.45 0.92
N GLY A 31 2.31 -15.34 1.26
CA GLY A 31 3.35 -14.76 0.42
C GLY A 31 3.73 -13.34 0.82
N ILE A 32 4.68 -12.82 0.08
CA ILE A 32 5.12 -11.42 0.12
C ILE A 32 4.77 -10.80 -1.22
N TYR A 33 4.05 -9.68 -1.22
CA TYR A 33 3.72 -8.92 -2.42
C TYR A 33 4.63 -7.71 -2.57
N PHE A 34 4.87 -7.35 -3.82
CA PHE A 34 5.68 -6.22 -4.25
C PHE A 34 4.84 -5.39 -5.20
N PHE A 35 4.45 -4.18 -4.80
CA PHE A 35 3.68 -3.28 -5.63
C PHE A 35 4.58 -2.38 -6.44
N TYR A 36 4.13 -2.10 -7.65
CA TYR A 36 4.69 -1.17 -8.61
C TYR A 36 3.64 -0.11 -8.93
N GLU A 37 4.08 1.07 -9.29
CA GLU A 37 3.22 2.20 -9.64
C GLU A 37 3.67 2.79 -10.97
N ILE A 38 2.73 3.03 -11.86
CA ILE A 38 3.01 3.58 -13.20
C ILE A 38 3.76 4.91 -13.07
N GLY A 39 4.85 5.07 -13.80
CA GLY A 39 5.68 6.26 -13.77
C GLY A 39 6.80 6.24 -12.73
N GLU A 40 6.78 5.27 -11.81
CA GLU A 40 7.83 5.08 -10.83
C GLU A 40 8.87 4.07 -11.33
N ASN A 41 10.00 4.58 -11.80
CA ASN A 41 11.04 3.76 -12.44
C ASN A 41 12.20 3.47 -11.47
N TRP A 42 12.81 2.30 -11.65
CA TRP A 42 14.02 1.95 -10.93
C TRP A 42 15.25 2.71 -11.48
N GLY A 43 16.25 2.94 -10.64
CA GLY A 43 17.43 3.73 -11.01
C GLY A 43 18.59 2.92 -11.59
N HIS A 44 18.46 1.59 -11.78
CA HIS A 44 19.55 0.71 -12.22
C HIS A 44 19.68 0.57 -13.73
N GLY A 45 19.07 1.47 -14.50
CA GLY A 45 19.10 1.47 -15.96
C GLY A 45 17.95 0.65 -16.59
N GLY A 46 17.54 1.07 -17.78
CA GLY A 46 16.38 0.52 -18.46
C GLY A 46 15.05 1.16 -17.96
N ASN A 47 13.99 0.92 -18.70
CA ASN A 47 12.67 1.49 -18.42
C ASN A 47 11.80 0.46 -17.67
N LYS A 48 12.18 0.15 -16.42
CA LYS A 48 11.47 -0.80 -15.56
C LYS A 48 10.89 -0.09 -14.34
N GLU A 49 9.76 -0.57 -13.87
CA GLU A 49 9.10 -0.03 -12.68
C GLU A 49 9.86 -0.42 -11.41
N ARG A 50 9.98 0.51 -10.45
CA ARG A 50 10.54 0.23 -9.12
C ARG A 50 9.47 -0.29 -8.17
N VAL A 51 9.88 -1.04 -7.19
CA VAL A 51 9.02 -1.45 -6.09
C VAL A 51 8.68 -0.20 -5.24
N VAL A 52 7.39 0.06 -5.06
CA VAL A 52 6.88 1.19 -4.26
C VAL A 52 6.23 0.75 -2.94
N ARG A 53 5.99 -0.55 -2.77
CA ARG A 53 5.49 -1.14 -1.52
C ARG A 53 5.83 -2.62 -1.46
N ILE A 54 6.19 -3.06 -0.27
CA ILE A 54 6.38 -4.48 0.07
C ILE A 54 5.47 -4.78 1.24
N GLY A 55 4.87 -5.95 1.27
CA GLY A 55 4.07 -6.35 2.40
C GLY A 55 3.72 -7.82 2.38
N SER A 56 3.34 -8.26 3.56
CA SER A 56 2.91 -9.62 3.84
C SER A 56 1.79 -9.59 4.86
N HIS A 57 1.33 -10.74 5.32
CA HIS A 57 0.36 -10.83 6.40
C HIS A 57 0.46 -12.18 7.11
N ARG A 58 -0.24 -12.30 8.24
CA ARG A 58 -0.36 -13.54 9.00
C ARG A 58 -0.86 -14.69 8.13
N GLN A 59 -0.66 -15.90 8.60
CA GLN A 59 -1.01 -17.13 7.90
C GLN A 59 -2.43 -17.12 7.32
N GLY A 60 -2.54 -17.51 6.04
CA GLY A 60 -3.81 -17.62 5.31
C GLY A 60 -4.44 -16.31 4.83
N ASN A 61 -3.87 -15.14 5.14
CA ASN A 61 -4.52 -13.84 4.91
C ASN A 61 -4.05 -13.07 3.66
N PHE A 62 -3.18 -13.65 2.81
CA PHE A 62 -2.66 -12.96 1.64
C PHE A 62 -3.77 -12.44 0.72
N ARG A 63 -4.71 -13.33 0.34
CA ARG A 63 -5.84 -12.99 -0.54
C ARG A 63 -6.73 -11.89 0.06
N SER A 64 -7.00 -11.98 1.36
CA SER A 64 -7.79 -10.98 2.08
C SER A 64 -7.13 -9.60 2.04
N ARG A 65 -5.81 -9.54 2.25
CA ARG A 65 -5.06 -8.27 2.19
C ARG A 65 -5.06 -7.65 0.81
N ILE A 66 -4.80 -8.43 -0.23
CA ILE A 66 -4.88 -7.94 -1.61
C ILE A 66 -6.30 -7.45 -1.93
N SER A 67 -7.34 -8.20 -1.51
CA SER A 67 -8.74 -7.80 -1.67
C SER A 67 -9.04 -6.46 -0.97
N GLU A 68 -8.50 -6.23 0.23
CA GLU A 68 -8.67 -4.97 0.96
C GLU A 68 -7.95 -3.80 0.27
N HIS A 69 -6.74 -4.02 -0.23
CA HIS A 69 -6.01 -2.98 -0.95
C HIS A 69 -6.73 -2.53 -2.21
N PHE A 70 -7.14 -3.46 -3.06
CA PHE A 70 -7.84 -3.18 -4.33
C PHE A 70 -9.36 -2.95 -4.17
N LEU A 71 -9.89 -3.11 -2.96
CA LEU A 71 -11.33 -3.02 -2.66
C LEU A 71 -12.17 -3.93 -3.57
N LEU A 72 -11.79 -5.21 -3.69
CA LEU A 72 -12.51 -6.16 -4.56
C LEU A 72 -13.93 -6.48 -4.07
N ASN A 73 -14.22 -6.24 -2.79
CA ASN A 73 -15.57 -6.25 -2.25
C ASN A 73 -16.14 -4.81 -2.25
N GLU A 74 -16.79 -4.43 -3.33
CA GLU A 74 -17.36 -3.08 -3.52
C GLU A 74 -18.48 -2.74 -2.54
N LYS A 75 -19.12 -3.74 -1.92
CA LYS A 75 -20.10 -3.51 -0.84
C LYS A 75 -19.49 -2.79 0.37
N LYS A 76 -18.17 -2.82 0.51
CA LYS A 76 -17.48 -2.05 1.55
C LYS A 76 -17.51 -0.53 1.32
N MET A 77 -17.88 -0.07 0.11
CA MET A 77 -18.15 1.36 -0.16
C MET A 77 -19.49 1.82 0.41
N ASP A 78 -20.36 0.90 0.80
CA ASP A 78 -21.59 1.23 1.54
C ASP A 78 -21.29 1.29 3.05
N PHE A 79 -20.64 2.35 3.47
CA PHE A 79 -20.31 2.64 4.87
C PHE A 79 -21.00 3.93 5.34
N ASN A 80 -21.14 4.05 6.65
CA ASN A 80 -21.79 5.16 7.35
C ASN A 80 -21.00 5.50 8.63
N LYS A 81 -21.54 6.38 9.47
CA LYS A 81 -20.89 6.79 10.72
C LYS A 81 -20.57 5.63 11.68
N ASP A 82 -21.37 4.56 11.65
CA ASP A 82 -21.18 3.39 12.53
C ASP A 82 -20.20 2.37 11.94
N LYS A 83 -19.92 2.44 10.62
CA LYS A 83 -19.01 1.53 9.94
C LYS A 83 -17.71 2.23 9.58
N PRO A 84 -16.53 1.57 9.76
CA PRO A 84 -15.27 2.15 9.34
C PRO A 84 -15.22 2.26 7.81
N LYS A 85 -14.50 3.29 7.33
CA LYS A 85 -14.16 3.40 5.90
C LYS A 85 -13.17 2.30 5.48
N PRO A 86 -13.09 1.94 4.19
CA PRO A 86 -12.14 0.94 3.69
C PRO A 86 -10.68 1.17 4.11
N SER A 87 -10.24 2.42 4.12
CA SER A 87 -8.88 2.80 4.52
C SER A 87 -8.55 2.53 5.99
N ASP A 88 -9.53 2.42 6.88
CA ASP A 88 -9.29 2.04 8.27
C ASP A 88 -8.85 0.57 8.43
N ARG A 89 -9.05 -0.24 7.40
CA ARG A 89 -8.59 -1.64 7.35
C ARG A 89 -7.37 -1.86 6.46
N SER A 90 -6.94 -0.83 5.73
CA SER A 90 -5.82 -0.88 4.82
C SER A 90 -4.93 0.35 4.97
N ILE A 91 -3.84 0.22 5.71
CA ILE A 91 -2.86 1.32 5.86
C ILE A 91 -2.32 1.81 4.51
N PHE A 92 -2.29 0.97 3.49
CA PHE A 92 -1.90 1.37 2.14
C PHE A 92 -2.89 2.38 1.56
N ARG A 93 -4.19 2.06 1.59
CA ARG A 93 -5.25 3.00 1.16
C ARG A 93 -5.22 4.28 2.00
N LYS A 94 -5.04 4.13 3.31
CA LYS A 94 -4.97 5.26 4.24
C LYS A 94 -3.82 6.21 3.89
N ASN A 95 -2.66 5.68 3.53
CA ASN A 95 -1.50 6.47 3.11
C ASN A 95 -1.74 7.22 1.80
N ILE A 96 -2.40 6.60 0.82
CA ILE A 96 -2.77 7.29 -0.44
C ILE A 96 -3.77 8.41 -0.14
N GLY A 97 -4.80 8.17 0.65
CA GLY A 97 -5.80 9.19 1.02
C GLY A 97 -5.19 10.37 1.78
N ARG A 98 -4.27 10.11 2.73
CA ARG A 98 -3.58 11.21 3.42
C ARG A 98 -2.69 12.03 2.50
N ALA A 99 -2.03 11.40 1.53
CA ALA A 99 -1.22 12.12 0.55
C ALA A 99 -2.07 12.99 -0.39
N LEU A 100 -3.24 12.51 -0.81
CA LEU A 100 -4.22 13.30 -1.57
C LEU A 100 -4.68 14.52 -0.78
N LEU A 101 -5.17 14.33 0.44
CA LEU A 101 -5.68 15.39 1.29
C LEU A 101 -4.59 16.44 1.61
N TRP A 102 -3.38 15.99 1.88
CA TRP A 102 -2.27 16.88 2.19
C TRP A 102 -1.81 17.69 0.97
N ARG A 103 -1.75 17.06 -0.21
CA ARG A 103 -1.46 17.72 -1.48
C ARG A 103 -2.43 18.86 -1.76
N ASP A 104 -3.71 18.62 -1.48
CA ASP A 104 -4.80 19.54 -1.78
C ASP A 104 -5.04 20.56 -0.64
N GLY A 105 -4.24 20.52 0.43
CA GLY A 105 -4.38 21.40 1.60
C GLY A 105 -5.70 21.21 2.35
N ASP A 106 -6.28 20.01 2.29
CA ASP A 106 -7.58 19.71 2.87
C ASP A 106 -7.50 19.43 4.37
N GLU A 107 -8.15 20.27 5.17
CA GLU A 107 -8.19 20.16 6.64
C GLU A 107 -8.79 18.84 7.14
N TYR A 108 -9.57 18.13 6.30
CA TYR A 108 -10.13 16.84 6.62
C TYR A 108 -9.05 15.76 6.88
N CYS A 109 -7.80 16.04 6.54
CA CYS A 109 -6.68 15.14 6.83
C CYS A 109 -6.62 14.73 8.30
N SER A 110 -6.92 15.64 9.23
CA SER A 110 -6.96 15.36 10.68
C SER A 110 -8.01 14.31 11.05
N ILE A 111 -9.18 14.37 10.44
CA ILE A 111 -10.27 13.39 10.64
C ILE A 111 -9.97 12.08 9.93
N TRP A 112 -9.34 12.15 8.75
CA TRP A 112 -8.91 10.98 8.01
C TRP A 112 -7.97 10.06 8.80
N GLU A 113 -7.13 10.63 9.67
CA GLU A 113 -6.17 9.89 10.51
C GLU A 113 -6.84 9.07 11.62
N ILE A 114 -8.05 9.41 12.04
CA ILE A 114 -8.75 8.70 13.10
C ILE A 114 -9.13 7.29 12.61
N ASP A 115 -8.84 6.29 13.45
CA ASP A 115 -9.21 4.90 13.20
C ASP A 115 -10.63 4.62 13.75
N PHE A 116 -11.59 4.53 12.86
CA PHE A 116 -12.99 4.23 13.19
C PHE A 116 -13.30 2.73 13.28
N THR A 117 -12.32 1.85 13.36
CA THR A 117 -12.55 0.44 13.70
C THR A 117 -12.90 0.26 15.18
N THR A 118 -12.46 1.17 16.05
CA THR A 118 -12.68 1.10 17.48
C THR A 118 -13.98 1.80 17.92
N LYS A 119 -14.64 1.25 18.94
CA LYS A 119 -15.84 1.86 19.52
C LYS A 119 -15.51 3.22 20.16
N ALA A 120 -14.40 3.32 20.87
CA ALA A 120 -13.98 4.56 21.54
C ALA A 120 -13.85 5.73 20.56
N ASN A 121 -13.22 5.51 19.40
CA ASN A 121 -13.08 6.57 18.40
C ASN A 121 -14.42 6.92 17.72
N LYS A 122 -15.30 5.95 17.51
CA LYS A 122 -16.65 6.22 16.99
C LYS A 122 -17.45 7.09 17.96
N ASP A 123 -17.44 6.74 19.24
CA ASP A 123 -18.18 7.47 20.28
C ASP A 123 -17.63 8.90 20.44
N ALA A 124 -16.29 9.06 20.43
CA ALA A 124 -15.64 10.36 20.64
C ALA A 124 -15.66 11.27 19.41
N TYR A 125 -15.45 10.73 18.22
CA TYR A 125 -15.15 11.52 17.01
C TYR A 125 -16.09 11.23 15.82
N GLY A 126 -17.04 10.28 15.95
CA GLY A 126 -17.94 9.91 14.86
C GLY A 126 -18.78 11.07 14.34
N HIS A 127 -19.07 12.08 15.19
CA HIS A 127 -19.80 13.29 14.81
C HIS A 127 -19.01 14.22 13.86
N LEU A 128 -17.67 14.07 13.79
CA LEU A 128 -16.80 14.86 12.92
C LEU A 128 -16.71 14.28 11.49
N ARG A 129 -17.22 13.06 11.28
CA ARG A 129 -17.13 12.40 9.97
C ARG A 129 -18.08 13.02 8.96
N ASP A 130 -17.54 13.37 7.82
CA ASP A 130 -18.27 13.67 6.59
C ASP A 130 -18.25 12.42 5.70
N ILE A 131 -19.33 11.66 5.73
CA ILE A 131 -19.44 10.36 5.04
C ILE A 131 -19.43 10.52 3.52
N ASP A 132 -20.03 11.56 2.99
CA ASP A 132 -20.06 11.79 1.55
C ASP A 132 -18.68 12.17 1.04
N LYS A 133 -17.96 13.01 1.76
CA LYS A 133 -16.56 13.34 1.48
C LYS A 133 -15.66 12.09 1.58
N GLU A 134 -15.82 11.28 2.63
CA GLU A 134 -15.07 10.02 2.76
C GLU A 134 -15.32 9.08 1.59
N LYS A 135 -16.55 8.98 1.08
CA LYS A 135 -16.88 8.16 -0.11
C LYS A 135 -16.21 8.68 -1.37
N VAL A 136 -16.16 9.99 -1.56
CA VAL A 136 -15.44 10.61 -2.69
C VAL A 136 -13.94 10.25 -2.64
N ILE A 137 -13.31 10.44 -1.47
CA ILE A 137 -11.89 10.12 -1.28
C ILE A 137 -11.62 8.62 -1.50
N GLU A 138 -12.43 7.73 -0.93
CA GLU A 138 -12.28 6.29 -1.09
C GLU A 138 -12.49 5.82 -2.55
N THR A 139 -13.37 6.49 -3.28
CA THR A 139 -13.57 6.24 -4.73
C THR A 139 -12.32 6.61 -5.50
N GLU A 140 -11.73 7.77 -5.22
CA GLU A 140 -10.50 8.21 -5.88
C GLU A 140 -9.30 7.31 -5.53
N ILE A 141 -9.16 6.91 -4.26
CA ILE A 141 -8.14 5.93 -3.85
C ILE A 141 -8.30 4.61 -4.63
N THR A 142 -9.53 4.15 -4.77
CA THR A 142 -9.84 2.90 -5.48
C THR A 142 -9.46 3.00 -6.95
N ARG A 143 -9.79 4.13 -7.59
CA ARG A 143 -9.42 4.43 -8.96
C ARG A 143 -7.90 4.42 -9.13
N ILE A 144 -7.17 5.17 -8.29
CA ILE A 144 -5.71 5.25 -8.32
C ILE A 144 -5.09 3.86 -8.19
N ILE A 145 -5.52 3.06 -7.20
CA ILE A 145 -4.95 1.74 -6.99
C ILE A 145 -5.23 0.80 -8.16
N ARG A 146 -6.45 0.79 -8.68
CA ARG A 146 -6.84 -0.12 -9.76
C ARG A 146 -6.21 0.24 -11.10
N GLU A 147 -6.03 1.54 -11.39
CA GLU A 147 -5.48 2.01 -12.66
C GLU A 147 -3.95 2.05 -12.65
N ASN A 148 -3.32 2.49 -11.54
CA ASN A 148 -1.90 2.79 -11.54
C ASN A 148 -1.04 1.71 -10.89
N PHE A 149 -1.62 0.80 -10.10
CA PHE A 149 -0.82 -0.20 -9.40
C PHE A 149 -0.91 -1.58 -10.01
N SER A 150 0.24 -2.23 -10.01
CA SER A 150 0.39 -3.65 -10.32
C SER A 150 1.20 -4.32 -9.20
N PHE A 151 1.23 -5.64 -9.18
CA PHE A 151 2.03 -6.34 -8.18
C PHE A 151 2.56 -7.68 -8.69
N ARG A 152 3.67 -8.10 -8.08
CA ARG A 152 4.20 -9.45 -8.13
C ARG A 152 4.20 -10.04 -6.74
N TYR A 153 4.33 -11.34 -6.60
CA TYR A 153 4.43 -11.98 -5.30
C TYR A 153 5.40 -13.16 -5.31
N VAL A 154 5.95 -13.44 -4.15
CA VAL A 154 6.68 -14.67 -3.85
C VAL A 154 5.84 -15.46 -2.84
N ALA A 155 5.48 -16.70 -3.17
CA ALA A 155 4.78 -17.58 -2.25
C ALA A 155 5.77 -18.04 -1.17
N VAL A 156 5.43 -17.81 0.09
CA VAL A 156 6.22 -18.22 1.28
C VAL A 156 5.25 -18.70 2.33
N ASP A 157 5.20 -20.01 2.57
CA ASP A 157 4.25 -20.60 3.51
C ASP A 157 4.69 -20.50 4.96
N ASP A 158 5.99 -20.54 5.23
CA ASP A 158 6.52 -20.35 6.58
C ASP A 158 6.32 -18.89 7.04
N GLU A 159 5.48 -18.72 8.08
CA GLU A 159 5.18 -17.40 8.64
C GLU A 159 6.40 -16.76 9.30
N ALA A 160 7.22 -17.54 10.00
CA ALA A 160 8.41 -17.03 10.69
C ALA A 160 9.46 -16.55 9.68
N ALA A 161 9.67 -17.30 8.60
CA ALA A 161 10.53 -16.87 7.50
C ALA A 161 10.00 -15.63 6.79
N ARG A 162 8.67 -15.45 6.73
CA ARG A 162 8.03 -14.35 6.02
C ARG A 162 8.03 -13.04 6.82
N ILE A 163 7.52 -13.06 8.07
CA ILE A 163 7.26 -11.86 8.90
C ILE A 163 7.95 -11.87 10.27
N GLY A 164 8.82 -12.82 10.54
CA GLY A 164 9.59 -12.88 11.78
C GLY A 164 10.55 -11.71 11.97
N LYS A 165 11.23 -11.67 13.14
CA LYS A 165 12.21 -10.62 13.47
C LYS A 165 13.26 -10.43 12.37
N ASP A 166 13.68 -11.54 11.76
CA ASP A 166 14.64 -11.59 10.64
C ASP A 166 13.96 -12.08 9.35
N GLY A 167 12.65 -11.81 9.22
CA GLY A 167 11.83 -12.26 8.10
C GLY A 167 12.15 -11.54 6.78
N LEU A 168 11.87 -12.24 5.68
CA LEU A 168 12.14 -11.78 4.32
C LEU A 168 11.49 -10.44 4.00
N GLU A 169 10.26 -10.18 4.49
CA GLU A 169 9.58 -8.90 4.27
C GLU A 169 10.45 -7.73 4.74
N LYS A 170 10.98 -7.82 5.96
CA LYS A 170 11.83 -6.78 6.54
C LYS A 170 13.15 -6.62 5.78
N GLU A 171 13.76 -7.73 5.37
CA GLU A 171 15.00 -7.69 4.58
C GLU A 171 14.77 -7.01 3.23
N TYR A 172 13.69 -7.35 2.52
CA TYR A 172 13.36 -6.73 1.24
C TYR A 172 13.05 -5.24 1.37
N ILE A 173 12.31 -4.84 2.41
CA ILE A 173 12.05 -3.43 2.69
C ILE A 173 13.37 -2.70 2.93
N ARG A 174 14.28 -3.24 3.74
CA ARG A 174 15.59 -2.65 4.01
C ARG A 174 16.43 -2.50 2.74
N VAL A 175 16.41 -3.50 1.88
CA VAL A 175 17.15 -3.49 0.61
C VAL A 175 16.63 -2.40 -0.33
N VAL A 176 15.32 -2.27 -0.48
CA VAL A 176 14.72 -1.29 -1.39
C VAL A 176 14.80 0.13 -0.83
N SER A 177 14.43 0.34 0.43
CA SER A 177 14.46 1.67 1.06
C SER A 177 15.88 2.23 1.20
N GLY A 178 16.88 1.37 1.33
CA GLY A 178 18.29 1.77 1.42
C GLY A 178 19.00 1.95 0.06
N CYS A 179 18.29 1.81 -1.05
CA CYS A 179 18.86 1.99 -2.37
C CYS A 179 18.94 3.49 -2.74
N SER A 180 20.15 3.96 -3.05
CA SER A 180 20.36 5.35 -3.46
C SER A 180 19.89 5.64 -4.90
N GLU A 181 19.72 4.61 -5.72
CA GLU A 181 19.38 4.74 -7.13
C GLU A 181 17.88 4.64 -7.40
N CYS A 182 17.14 3.84 -6.62
CA CYS A 182 15.69 3.69 -6.77
C CYS A 182 14.91 4.79 -6.02
N ARG A 183 15.14 6.06 -6.40
CA ARG A 183 14.45 7.21 -5.79
C ARG A 183 13.07 7.40 -6.40
N PRO A 184 12.10 7.92 -5.63
CA PRO A 184 10.79 8.28 -6.16
C PRO A 184 10.93 9.43 -7.16
N SER A 185 10.04 9.45 -8.16
CA SER A 185 9.93 10.58 -9.08
C SER A 185 9.46 11.84 -8.36
N GLU A 186 9.73 13.01 -8.94
CA GLU A 186 9.28 14.31 -8.39
C GLU A 186 7.75 14.40 -8.32
N ASN A 187 7.07 13.73 -9.24
CA ASN A 187 5.61 13.74 -9.33
C ASN A 187 4.94 12.60 -8.55
N TRP A 188 5.72 11.78 -7.83
CA TRP A 188 5.14 10.69 -7.04
C TRP A 188 4.20 11.23 -5.96
N LEU A 189 2.97 10.73 -5.94
CA LEU A 189 1.97 11.17 -4.95
C LEU A 189 2.47 11.03 -3.50
N GLY A 190 3.34 10.05 -3.22
CA GLY A 190 3.94 9.85 -1.91
C GLY A 190 4.83 10.99 -1.42
N GLN A 191 5.30 11.88 -2.32
CA GLN A 191 6.04 13.10 -1.95
C GLN A 191 5.17 14.08 -1.15
N PHE A 192 3.86 14.04 -1.36
CA PHE A 192 2.89 14.84 -0.62
C PHE A 192 2.43 14.18 0.69
N SER A 193 2.95 13.01 1.05
CA SER A 193 2.59 12.39 2.33
C SER A 193 3.09 13.24 3.51
N PRO A 194 2.27 13.49 4.55
CA PRO A 194 2.75 14.12 5.79
C PRO A 194 3.68 13.20 6.59
N VAL A 195 3.80 11.92 6.21
CA VAL A 195 4.64 10.94 6.89
C VAL A 195 6.03 10.92 6.27
N ASP A 196 7.03 11.42 7.00
CA ASP A 196 8.43 11.50 6.56
C ASP A 196 8.95 10.16 6.04
N LYS A 197 8.68 9.07 6.74
CA LYS A 197 9.13 7.73 6.33
C LYS A 197 8.69 7.34 4.91
N ILE A 198 7.52 7.78 4.45
CA ILE A 198 7.05 7.51 3.09
C ILE A 198 7.90 8.31 2.10
N ARG A 199 8.09 9.61 2.35
CA ARG A 199 8.87 10.48 1.48
C ARG A 199 10.33 10.04 1.41
N ASP A 200 10.93 9.76 2.56
CA ASP A 200 12.36 9.41 2.67
C ASP A 200 12.68 8.05 2.06
N SER A 201 11.82 7.04 2.30
CA SER A 201 12.04 5.70 1.78
C SER A 201 11.60 5.52 0.32
N GLY A 202 10.74 6.39 -0.20
CA GLY A 202 10.08 6.21 -1.48
C GLY A 202 9.11 5.02 -1.52
N LEU A 203 8.68 4.55 -0.35
CA LEU A 203 7.78 3.40 -0.23
C LEU A 203 6.48 3.80 0.48
N TRP A 204 5.35 3.27 0.02
CA TRP A 204 4.05 3.40 0.70
C TRP A 204 4.02 2.60 2.03
N LEU A 205 4.99 2.85 2.91
CA LEU A 205 5.18 2.16 4.19
C LEU A 205 5.46 3.16 5.31
N VAL A 206 4.88 2.90 6.49
CA VAL A 206 5.09 3.70 7.70
C VAL A 206 5.85 2.93 8.80
N GLN A 207 6.06 1.64 8.59
CA GLN A 207 6.76 0.74 9.51
C GLN A 207 8.08 0.31 8.88
N TYR A 208 9.12 0.23 9.69
CA TYR A 208 10.52 -0.13 9.45
C TYR A 208 11.50 1.02 9.40
#